data_8cf5211cacba6ba91c7fb78db9de029c
#
_entry.id   8cf5211cacba6ba91c7fb78db9de029c
#
_cell.length_a   1.000
_cell.length_b   1.000
_cell.length_c   1.000
_cell.angle_alpha   90.00
_cell.angle_beta   90.00
_cell.angle_gamma   90.00
#
_symmetry.space_group_name_H-M   'P 1'
#
loop_
_entity.id
_entity.type
_entity.pdbx_description
1 polymer ?
#
loop_
_entity_poly.entity_id
_entity_poly.type
_entity_poly.pdbx_seq_one_letter_code
_entity_poly.pdbx_strand_id
1 'polypeptide(L)'
;MHMQKKKKPRKSKKSAKIIINNETFDLPIYESSIGENVIDISKLHSLSNHFTYDPGFTSTAACESKITYIDGENGILRYRGYDIEELAKKSDFIEVANLLIYGDLPNNEQLLKYKRLITRHTLLHDQIINFFEGF
;
A
#
# COMPACT_ATOMS: atom_id res chain seq x y z
N MET A 1 12.27 -12.88 -15.70
CA MET A 1 11.86 -11.48 -15.56
C MET A 1 12.39 -10.98 -14.21
N HIS A 2 13.36 -10.06 -14.20
CA HIS A 2 14.06 -9.65 -12.99
C HIS A 2 13.20 -8.63 -12.25
N MET A 3 12.65 -9.01 -11.09
CA MET A 3 11.96 -8.09 -10.20
C MET A 3 12.96 -7.12 -9.55
N GLN A 4 12.76 -5.83 -9.77
CA GLN A 4 13.43 -4.83 -8.94
C GLN A 4 12.82 -4.88 -7.55
N LYS A 5 13.58 -5.32 -6.54
CA LYS A 5 13.20 -5.20 -5.12
C LYS A 5 12.92 -3.73 -4.82
N LYS A 6 11.65 -3.41 -4.60
CA LYS A 6 11.22 -2.03 -4.25
C LYS A 6 11.80 -1.64 -2.91
N LYS A 7 12.61 -0.58 -2.91
CA LYS A 7 13.21 0.01 -1.71
C LYS A 7 12.12 0.75 -0.92
N LYS A 8 12.29 0.83 0.40
CA LYS A 8 11.47 1.73 1.26
C LYS A 8 11.53 3.15 0.69
N PRO A 9 10.47 3.98 0.87
CA PRO A 9 10.51 5.39 0.47
C PRO A 9 11.75 6.01 1.10
N ARG A 10 12.52 6.71 0.28
CA ARG A 10 13.76 7.35 0.72
C ARG A 10 13.42 8.77 1.09
N LYS A 11 13.85 9.18 2.26
CA LYS A 11 13.89 10.59 2.62
C LYS A 11 14.73 11.30 1.57
N SER A 12 14.13 12.24 0.85
CA SER A 12 14.85 13.05 -0.13
C SER A 12 15.92 13.89 0.58
N LYS A 13 16.97 14.25 -0.15
CA LYS A 13 17.91 15.29 0.29
C LYS A 13 17.29 16.69 0.19
N LYS A 14 16.15 16.82 -0.49
CA LYS A 14 15.41 18.09 -0.64
C LYS A 14 14.42 18.23 0.51
N SER A 15 14.20 19.45 0.97
CA SER A 15 13.16 19.81 1.91
C SER A 15 12.19 20.79 1.27
N ALA A 16 10.95 20.78 1.72
CA ALA A 16 9.97 21.82 1.44
C ALA A 16 10.08 22.91 2.52
N LYS A 17 9.92 24.17 2.13
CA LYS A 17 9.88 25.29 3.06
C LYS A 17 8.48 25.86 3.11
N ILE A 18 7.92 25.96 4.31
CA ILE A 18 6.66 26.68 4.57
C ILE A 18 7.00 27.95 5.34
N ILE A 19 6.48 29.06 4.88
CA ILE A 19 6.64 30.38 5.55
C ILE A 19 5.30 30.75 6.16
N ILE A 20 5.28 30.95 7.46
CA ILE A 20 4.09 31.37 8.22
C ILE A 20 4.51 32.56 9.10
N ASN A 21 3.85 33.72 8.95
CA ASN A 21 4.14 34.92 9.74
C ASN A 21 5.63 35.31 9.77
N ASN A 22 6.31 35.25 8.61
CA ASN A 22 7.74 35.49 8.41
C ASN A 22 8.70 34.46 9.03
N GLU A 23 8.20 33.41 9.64
CA GLU A 23 9.00 32.26 10.11
C GLU A 23 9.05 31.17 9.05
N THR A 24 10.21 30.57 8.85
CA THR A 24 10.41 29.52 7.86
C THR A 24 10.57 28.16 8.54
N PHE A 25 9.76 27.19 8.11
CA PHE A 25 9.79 25.82 8.61
C PHE A 25 10.23 24.87 7.50
N ASP A 26 11.25 24.06 7.77
CA ASP A 26 11.73 23.02 6.84
C ASP A 26 11.02 21.69 7.12
N LEU A 27 10.37 21.16 6.10
CA LEU A 27 9.64 19.89 6.15
C LEU A 27 10.30 18.85 5.25
N PRO A 28 10.43 17.59 5.71
CA PRO A 28 11.01 16.53 4.90
C PRO A 28 10.15 16.22 3.67
N ILE A 29 10.82 15.84 2.59
CA ILE A 29 10.17 15.28 1.41
C ILE A 29 10.49 13.78 1.34
N TYR A 30 9.46 12.94 1.14
CA TYR A 30 9.62 11.53 0.82
C TYR A 30 9.44 11.31 -0.68
N GLU A 31 10.38 10.60 -1.26
CA GLU A 31 10.30 10.17 -2.65
C GLU A 31 9.45 8.90 -2.73
N SER A 32 8.36 8.97 -3.48
CA SER A 32 7.56 7.79 -3.78
C SER A 32 8.29 6.86 -4.75
N SER A 33 8.02 5.57 -4.70
CA SER A 33 8.57 4.62 -5.69
C SER A 33 7.84 4.71 -7.04
N ILE A 34 6.61 5.19 -7.04
CA ILE A 34 5.74 5.43 -8.20
C ILE A 34 4.79 6.56 -7.78
N GLY A 35 4.59 7.55 -8.66
CA GLY A 35 3.72 8.71 -8.40
C GLY A 35 4.47 9.89 -7.79
N GLU A 36 3.73 10.84 -7.27
CA GLU A 36 4.24 12.12 -6.79
C GLU A 36 4.98 12.00 -5.46
N ASN A 37 5.91 12.93 -5.24
CA ASN A 37 6.61 13.04 -3.96
C ASN A 37 5.70 13.63 -2.88
N VAL A 38 5.96 13.30 -1.63
CA VAL A 38 5.13 13.68 -0.49
C VAL A 38 5.90 14.57 0.47
N ILE A 39 5.27 15.68 0.90
CA ILE A 39 5.78 16.54 1.96
C ILE A 39 5.28 16.00 3.30
N ASP A 40 6.20 15.68 4.20
CA ASP A 40 5.86 15.21 5.55
C ASP A 40 5.48 16.39 6.45
N ILE A 41 4.19 16.53 6.70
CA ILE A 41 3.64 17.59 7.56
C ILE A 41 3.43 17.14 9.02
N SER A 42 3.86 15.96 9.42
CA SER A 42 3.61 15.39 10.75
C SER A 42 4.11 16.27 11.89
N LYS A 43 5.15 17.06 11.66
CA LYS A 43 5.71 18.00 12.64
C LYS A 43 5.22 19.43 12.51
N LEU A 44 4.42 19.75 11.49
CA LEU A 44 4.00 21.14 11.22
C LEU A 44 3.33 21.78 12.43
N HIS A 45 2.37 21.10 13.05
CA HIS A 45 1.67 21.63 14.21
C HIS A 45 2.61 21.92 15.38
N SER A 46 3.50 20.99 15.70
CA SER A 46 4.45 21.18 16.82
C SER A 46 5.46 22.30 16.60
N LEU A 47 5.77 22.62 15.34
CA LEU A 47 6.73 23.66 14.99
C LEU A 47 6.08 25.04 14.84
N SER A 48 4.87 25.11 14.27
CA SER A 48 4.22 26.36 13.87
C SER A 48 2.90 26.65 14.58
N ASN A 49 2.40 25.71 15.37
CA ASN A 49 1.07 25.75 15.99
C ASN A 49 -0.10 25.89 14.98
N HIS A 50 0.10 25.39 13.73
CA HIS A 50 -0.90 25.40 12.68
C HIS A 50 -1.22 23.99 12.22
N PHE A 51 -2.49 23.77 11.82
CA PHE A 51 -2.93 22.57 11.13
C PHE A 51 -3.14 22.86 9.65
N THR A 52 -3.03 21.83 8.83
CA THR A 52 -3.49 21.87 7.43
C THR A 52 -4.98 21.54 7.37
N TYR A 53 -5.68 22.11 6.40
CA TYR A 53 -7.10 21.85 6.15
C TYR A 53 -7.27 21.33 4.72
N ASP A 54 -7.65 20.06 4.59
CA ASP A 54 -7.89 19.39 3.31
C ASP A 54 -9.04 18.38 3.50
N PRO A 55 -10.31 18.82 3.48
CA PRO A 55 -11.47 17.99 3.85
C PRO A 55 -11.71 16.82 2.89
N GLY A 56 -11.21 16.89 1.65
CA GLY A 56 -11.37 15.83 0.66
C GLY A 56 -10.16 14.93 0.49
N PHE A 57 -9.08 15.16 1.24
CA PHE A 57 -7.78 14.52 1.03
C PHE A 57 -7.29 14.63 -0.43
N THR A 58 -7.63 15.72 -1.10
CA THR A 58 -7.33 15.95 -2.52
C THR A 58 -5.84 16.20 -2.77
N SER A 59 -5.14 16.73 -1.75
CA SER A 59 -3.70 17.04 -1.82
C SER A 59 -2.90 16.41 -0.66
N THR A 60 -3.51 15.53 0.11
CA THR A 60 -2.92 14.93 1.31
C THR A 60 -2.76 13.43 1.16
N ALA A 61 -1.52 12.95 1.23
CA ALA A 61 -1.23 11.53 1.33
C ALA A 61 -1.52 11.03 2.76
N ALA A 62 -2.58 10.26 2.94
CA ALA A 62 -3.04 9.78 4.24
C ALA A 62 -2.20 8.63 4.81
N CYS A 63 -1.60 7.80 3.97
CA CYS A 63 -0.80 6.65 4.39
C CYS A 63 0.20 6.20 3.32
N GLU A 64 1.17 5.39 3.75
CA GLU A 64 2.09 4.67 2.88
C GLU A 64 1.54 3.27 2.59
N SER A 65 1.47 2.88 1.32
CA SER A 65 1.11 1.53 0.90
C SER A 65 2.17 0.93 -0.01
N LYS A 66 2.43 -0.38 0.15
CA LYS A 66 3.27 -1.19 -0.74
C LYS A 66 2.47 -2.24 -1.49
N ILE A 67 1.17 -2.26 -1.28
CA ILE A 67 0.30 -3.34 -1.78
C ILE A 67 -0.26 -2.95 -3.14
N THR A 68 -0.89 -1.79 -3.24
CA THR A 68 -1.61 -1.37 -4.42
C THR A 68 -1.12 -0.01 -4.91
N TYR A 69 -1.01 0.14 -6.21
CA TYR A 69 -0.87 1.42 -6.89
C TYR A 69 -2.03 1.58 -7.86
N ILE A 70 -2.69 2.72 -7.78
CA ILE A 70 -3.82 3.07 -8.65
C ILE A 70 -3.53 4.44 -9.26
N ASP A 71 -3.66 4.51 -10.58
CA ASP A 71 -3.65 5.74 -11.35
C ASP A 71 -4.92 5.72 -12.21
N GLY A 72 -5.94 6.40 -11.72
CA GLY A 72 -7.27 6.42 -12.36
C GLY A 72 -7.30 7.18 -13.68
N GLU A 73 -6.43 8.20 -13.83
CA GLU A 73 -6.37 9.02 -15.05
C GLU A 73 -5.78 8.22 -16.21
N ASN A 74 -4.76 7.41 -15.94
CA ASN A 74 -4.10 6.58 -16.95
C ASN A 74 -4.63 5.13 -16.99
N GLY A 75 -5.60 4.78 -16.14
CA GLY A 75 -6.17 3.44 -16.07
C GLY A 75 -5.20 2.37 -15.60
N ILE A 76 -4.24 2.72 -14.73
CA ILE A 76 -3.20 1.82 -14.26
C ILE A 76 -3.55 1.28 -12.87
N LEU A 77 -3.59 -0.04 -12.75
CA LEU A 77 -3.71 -0.73 -11.46
C LEU A 77 -2.57 -1.76 -11.34
N ARG A 78 -1.86 -1.71 -10.20
CA ARG A 78 -0.78 -2.65 -9.89
C ARG A 78 -0.90 -3.21 -8.50
N TYR A 79 -0.72 -4.52 -8.38
CA TYR A 79 -0.59 -5.22 -7.10
C TYR A 79 0.86 -5.62 -6.86
N ARG A 80 1.46 -5.13 -5.75
CA ARG A 80 2.86 -5.38 -5.41
C ARG A 80 3.84 -5.07 -6.56
N GLY A 81 3.37 -4.26 -7.55
CA GLY A 81 4.14 -3.84 -8.72
C GLY A 81 3.90 -4.65 -10.00
N TYR A 82 3.07 -5.68 -9.95
CA TYR A 82 2.58 -6.41 -11.12
C TYR A 82 1.35 -5.72 -11.69
N ASP A 83 1.29 -5.59 -13.00
CA ASP A 83 0.11 -5.03 -13.67
C ASP A 83 -1.09 -5.97 -13.53
N ILE A 84 -2.28 -5.41 -13.27
CA ILE A 84 -3.49 -6.20 -13.04
C ILE A 84 -3.85 -7.06 -14.23
N GLU A 85 -3.64 -6.57 -15.46
CA GLU A 85 -3.90 -7.36 -16.67
C GLU A 85 -3.03 -8.60 -16.79
N GLU A 86 -1.76 -8.49 -16.37
CA GLU A 86 -0.84 -9.62 -16.38
C GLU A 86 -1.24 -10.66 -15.34
N LEU A 87 -1.62 -10.22 -14.14
CA LEU A 87 -2.12 -11.10 -13.07
C LEU A 87 -3.42 -11.79 -13.49
N ALA A 88 -4.36 -11.06 -14.08
CA ALA A 88 -5.63 -11.64 -14.54
C ALA A 88 -5.47 -12.71 -15.63
N LYS A 89 -4.45 -12.56 -16.48
CA LYS A 89 -4.18 -13.50 -17.58
C LYS A 89 -3.38 -14.74 -17.16
N LYS A 90 -2.50 -14.61 -16.14
CA LYS A 90 -1.46 -15.61 -15.85
C LYS A 90 -1.54 -16.22 -14.44
N SER A 91 -2.35 -15.66 -13.55
CA SER A 91 -2.40 -16.08 -12.14
C SER A 91 -3.80 -16.48 -11.71
N ASP A 92 -3.90 -17.42 -10.79
CA ASP A 92 -5.16 -17.76 -10.14
C ASP A 92 -5.38 -16.91 -8.86
N PHE A 93 -6.59 -16.99 -8.28
CA PHE A 93 -6.95 -16.25 -7.07
C PHE A 93 -5.98 -16.53 -5.91
N ILE A 94 -5.55 -17.78 -5.74
CA ILE A 94 -4.68 -18.18 -4.62
C ILE A 94 -3.27 -17.59 -4.80
N GLU A 95 -2.77 -17.52 -6.03
CA GLU A 95 -1.49 -16.88 -6.34
C GLU A 95 -1.53 -15.38 -6.05
N VAL A 96 -2.61 -14.71 -6.48
CA VAL A 96 -2.79 -13.28 -6.22
C VAL A 96 -2.97 -13.00 -4.72
N ALA A 97 -3.72 -13.84 -3.98
CA ALA A 97 -3.84 -13.74 -2.54
C ALA A 97 -2.48 -13.89 -1.84
N ASN A 98 -1.67 -14.86 -2.28
CA ASN A 98 -0.31 -15.03 -1.78
C ASN A 98 0.57 -13.80 -2.05
N LEU A 99 0.51 -13.26 -3.28
CA LEU A 99 1.22 -12.05 -3.68
C LEU A 99 0.87 -10.87 -2.77
N LEU A 100 -0.42 -10.63 -2.50
CA LEU A 100 -0.87 -9.51 -1.69
C LEU A 100 -0.41 -9.63 -0.23
N ILE A 101 -0.46 -10.85 0.35
CA ILE A 101 -0.11 -11.11 1.74
C ILE A 101 1.42 -11.11 1.92
N TYR A 102 2.14 -11.85 1.11
CA TYR A 102 3.58 -12.09 1.30
C TYR A 102 4.49 -11.16 0.46
N GLY A 103 3.95 -10.52 -0.56
CA GLY A 103 4.65 -9.49 -1.34
C GLY A 103 5.29 -9.94 -2.64
N ASP A 104 5.36 -11.25 -2.88
CA ASP A 104 5.92 -11.85 -4.10
C ASP A 104 5.01 -12.99 -4.60
N LEU A 105 5.05 -13.24 -5.92
CA LEU A 105 4.38 -14.42 -6.48
C LEU A 105 5.04 -15.69 -5.95
N PRO A 106 4.25 -16.70 -5.54
CA PRO A 106 4.79 -17.95 -5.03
C PRO A 106 5.47 -18.75 -6.13
N ASN A 107 6.51 -19.49 -5.79
CA ASN A 107 6.98 -20.57 -6.64
C ASN A 107 6.03 -21.79 -6.52
N ASN A 108 6.22 -22.82 -7.35
CA ASN A 108 5.33 -23.99 -7.39
C ASN A 108 5.22 -24.70 -6.02
N GLU A 109 6.31 -24.84 -5.29
CA GLU A 109 6.31 -25.46 -3.96
C GLU A 109 5.53 -24.63 -2.94
N GLN A 110 5.78 -23.33 -2.91
CA GLN A 110 5.08 -22.38 -2.04
C GLN A 110 3.57 -22.35 -2.35
N LEU A 111 3.22 -22.36 -3.65
CA LEU A 111 1.83 -22.37 -4.09
C LEU A 111 1.11 -23.64 -3.61
N LEU A 112 1.72 -24.82 -3.82
CA LEU A 112 1.14 -26.09 -3.37
C LEU A 112 0.97 -26.12 -1.85
N LYS A 113 1.96 -25.63 -1.09
CA LYS A 113 1.88 -25.52 0.36
C LYS A 113 0.75 -24.59 0.79
N TYR A 114 0.62 -23.43 0.15
CA TYR A 114 -0.41 -22.45 0.46
C TYR A 114 -1.82 -22.96 0.09
N LYS A 115 -1.98 -23.61 -1.08
CA LYS A 115 -3.25 -24.27 -1.47
C LYS A 115 -3.66 -25.32 -0.44
N ARG A 116 -2.74 -26.19 -0.01
CA ARG A 116 -3.02 -27.18 1.03
C ARG A 116 -3.42 -26.57 2.37
N LEU A 117 -2.77 -25.47 2.76
CA LEU A 117 -3.09 -24.76 3.99
C LEU A 117 -4.52 -24.22 3.94
N ILE A 118 -4.89 -23.52 2.87
CA ILE A 118 -6.25 -22.99 2.70
C ILE A 118 -7.27 -24.13 2.69
N THR A 119 -7.07 -25.15 1.85
CA THR A 119 -8.02 -26.27 1.75
C THR A 119 -8.27 -26.97 3.07
N ARG A 120 -7.25 -27.11 3.91
CA ARG A 120 -7.41 -27.74 5.24
C ARG A 120 -8.14 -26.87 6.26
N HIS A 121 -8.24 -25.55 6.02
CA HIS A 121 -8.89 -24.60 6.93
C HIS A 121 -10.21 -24.05 6.39
N THR A 122 -10.73 -24.61 5.30
CA THR A 122 -12.03 -24.21 4.73
C THR A 122 -13.23 -24.88 5.41
N LEU A 123 -12.99 -25.98 6.12
CA LEU A 123 -14.05 -26.66 6.87
C LEU A 123 -14.26 -25.94 8.20
N LEU A 124 -15.41 -25.32 8.33
CA LEU A 124 -15.87 -24.76 9.60
C LEU A 124 -16.50 -25.88 10.45
N HIS A 125 -16.23 -25.87 11.76
CA HIS A 125 -16.91 -26.76 12.67
C HIS A 125 -18.39 -26.34 12.78
N ASP A 126 -19.33 -27.29 12.79
CA ASP A 126 -20.78 -27.02 12.81
C ASP A 126 -21.20 -26.08 13.94
N GLN A 127 -20.53 -26.12 15.08
CA GLN A 127 -20.77 -25.21 16.20
C GLN A 127 -20.49 -23.70 15.85
N ILE A 128 -19.62 -23.42 14.90
CA ILE A 128 -19.36 -22.03 14.45
C ILE A 128 -20.53 -21.50 13.64
N ILE A 129 -21.18 -22.36 12.85
CA ILE A 129 -22.39 -22.02 12.10
C ILE A 129 -23.50 -21.62 13.08
N ASN A 130 -23.75 -22.43 14.09
CA ASN A 130 -24.73 -22.15 15.14
C ASN A 130 -24.40 -20.86 15.93
N PHE A 131 -23.13 -20.55 16.12
CA PHE A 131 -22.71 -19.29 16.75
C PHE A 131 -23.11 -18.06 15.92
N PHE A 132 -22.95 -18.11 14.61
CA PHE A 132 -23.35 -17.00 13.72
C PHE A 132 -24.86 -16.88 13.52
N GLU A 133 -25.64 -17.98 13.67
CA GLU A 133 -27.09 -17.95 13.64
C GLU A 133 -27.72 -17.26 14.87
N GLY A 134 -26.91 -17.08 15.93
CA GLY A 134 -27.33 -16.41 17.17
C GLY A 134 -27.18 -14.88 17.16
N PHE A 135 -26.66 -14.31 16.08
CA PHE A 135 -26.53 -12.86 15.83
C PHE A 135 -27.48 -12.41 14.73
#